data_c456a1a296a929510f77821d67984c8c
#
_entry.id   c456a1a296a929510f77821d67984c8c
#
_cell.length_a   1.000
_cell.length_b   1.000
_cell.length_c   1.000
_cell.angle_alpha   90.00
_cell.angle_beta   90.00
_cell.angle_gamma   90.00
#
_symmetry.space_group_name_H-M   'P 1'
#
loop_
_entity.id
_entity.type
_entity.pdbx_description
1 polymer ?
#
loop_
_entity_poly.entity_id
_entity_poly.type
_entity_poly.pdbx_seq_one_letter_code
_entity_poly.pdbx_strand_id
1 'polypeptide(L)'
;MKTWNAFGEFILNLCEKRPVNIAEIGIGKFTQVYDFLNSQDGINVIKIDINPADEDVIKDDITNPTESLYENLDIIYSIRPPSEIHPYLIRLKDLNNAKIIIKPLFNEDVNTGPIKMKLKNYKKASFYIL
;
A
#
# COMPACT_ATOMS: atom_id res chain seq x y z
N MET A 1 -17.19 -3.45 -13.27
CA MET A 1 -15.80 -3.30 -12.80
C MET A 1 -15.64 -3.91 -11.42
N LYS A 2 -14.60 -4.69 -11.22
CA LYS A 2 -14.31 -5.25 -9.91
C LYS A 2 -13.63 -4.20 -9.02
N THR A 3 -13.83 -4.29 -7.71
CA THR A 3 -13.23 -3.39 -6.72
C THR A 3 -11.72 -3.25 -6.90
N TRP A 4 -11.03 -4.37 -7.16
CA TRP A 4 -9.57 -4.37 -7.29
C TRP A 4 -9.09 -3.61 -8.52
N ASN A 5 -9.84 -3.68 -9.63
CA ASN A 5 -9.53 -2.90 -10.81
C ASN A 5 -9.63 -1.40 -10.53
N ALA A 6 -10.67 -0.99 -9.83
CA ALA A 6 -10.87 0.40 -9.46
C ALA A 6 -9.76 0.89 -8.51
N PHE A 7 -9.38 0.06 -7.53
CA PHE A 7 -8.32 0.40 -6.59
C PHE A 7 -6.99 0.58 -7.30
N GLY A 8 -6.62 -0.38 -8.16
CA GLY A 8 -5.38 -0.28 -8.94
C GLY A 8 -5.38 0.92 -9.88
N GLU A 9 -6.49 1.20 -10.52
CA GLU A 9 -6.63 2.37 -11.40
C GLU A 9 -6.45 3.68 -10.64
N PHE A 10 -7.00 3.76 -9.42
CA PHE A 10 -6.81 4.94 -8.59
C PHE A 10 -5.34 5.18 -8.29
N ILE A 11 -4.61 4.13 -7.90
CA ILE A 11 -3.18 4.25 -7.61
C ILE A 11 -2.43 4.67 -8.88
N LEU A 12 -2.75 4.06 -10.02
CA LEU A 12 -2.13 4.41 -11.28
C LEU A 12 -2.33 5.90 -11.62
N ASN A 13 -3.51 6.43 -11.33
CA ASN A 13 -3.81 7.84 -11.59
C ASN A 13 -3.00 8.79 -10.71
N LEU A 14 -2.47 8.32 -9.58
CA LEU A 14 -1.56 9.12 -8.75
C LEU A 14 -0.15 9.20 -9.37
N CYS A 15 0.15 8.33 -10.32
CA CYS A 15 1.49 8.20 -10.90
C CYS A 15 1.66 9.07 -12.14
N GLU A 16 1.52 10.39 -11.98
CA GLU A 16 1.62 11.33 -13.10
C GLU A 16 3.05 11.56 -13.55
N LYS A 17 3.98 11.65 -12.62
CA LYS A 17 5.40 11.88 -12.91
C LYS A 17 6.18 10.61 -12.63
N ARG A 18 6.65 9.97 -13.69
CA ARG A 18 7.37 8.71 -13.60
C ARG A 18 8.88 8.92 -13.75
N PRO A 19 9.74 8.07 -13.18
CA PRO A 19 9.39 6.79 -12.53
C PRO A 19 8.77 6.98 -11.15
N VAL A 20 7.96 6.02 -10.73
CA VAL A 20 7.31 5.99 -9.42
C VAL A 20 7.68 4.67 -8.73
N ASN A 21 8.06 4.76 -7.45
CA ASN A 21 8.41 3.61 -6.63
C ASN A 21 7.30 3.35 -5.62
N ILE A 22 6.77 2.13 -5.64
CA ILE A 22 5.62 1.73 -4.83
C ILE A 22 5.98 0.48 -4.03
N ALA A 23 5.45 0.36 -2.81
CA ALA A 23 5.51 -0.87 -2.04
C ALA A 23 4.11 -1.34 -1.70
N GLU A 24 3.87 -2.64 -1.88
CA GLU A 24 2.70 -3.30 -1.34
C GLU A 24 3.10 -4.05 -0.08
N ILE A 25 2.48 -3.69 1.06
CA ILE A 25 2.77 -4.27 2.37
C ILE A 25 1.77 -5.35 2.70
N GLY A 26 2.26 -6.53 3.11
CA GLY A 26 1.41 -7.65 3.49
C GLY A 26 0.71 -8.26 2.29
N ILE A 27 1.45 -8.47 1.22
CA ILE A 27 0.87 -8.91 -0.06
C ILE A 27 0.23 -10.31 0.03
N GLY A 28 0.76 -11.19 0.89
CA GLY A 28 0.25 -12.55 0.98
C GLY A 28 0.28 -13.26 -0.37
N LYS A 29 -0.86 -13.84 -0.77
CA LYS A 29 -0.99 -14.56 -2.03
C LYS A 29 -1.83 -13.81 -3.07
N PHE A 30 -2.37 -12.65 -2.72
CA PHE A 30 -3.21 -11.86 -3.63
C PHE A 30 -2.34 -10.85 -4.38
N THR A 31 -2.02 -11.14 -5.63
CA THR A 31 -1.06 -10.36 -6.42
C THR A 31 -1.70 -9.50 -7.51
N GLN A 32 -3.03 -9.46 -7.59
CA GLN A 32 -3.74 -8.85 -8.72
C GLN A 32 -3.41 -7.36 -8.91
N VAL A 33 -3.39 -6.60 -7.82
CA VAL A 33 -3.08 -5.17 -7.89
C VAL A 33 -1.60 -4.97 -8.19
N TYR A 34 -0.72 -5.75 -7.55
CA TYR A 34 0.70 -5.72 -7.83
C TYR A 34 0.97 -5.97 -9.32
N ASP A 35 0.40 -7.04 -9.86
CA ASP A 35 0.64 -7.42 -11.27
C ASP A 35 0.20 -6.31 -12.21
N PHE A 36 -0.96 -5.71 -11.95
CA PHE A 36 -1.45 -4.60 -12.75
C PHE A 36 -0.51 -3.40 -12.73
N LEU A 37 -0.12 -2.97 -11.54
CA LEU A 37 0.74 -1.78 -11.39
C LEU A 37 2.13 -2.03 -11.94
N ASN A 38 2.70 -3.19 -11.64
CA ASN A 38 4.07 -3.50 -12.06
C ASN A 38 4.20 -3.71 -13.57
N SER A 39 3.09 -3.92 -14.27
CA SER A 39 3.08 -4.03 -15.73
C SER A 39 3.13 -2.67 -16.45
N GLN A 40 2.94 -1.58 -15.70
CA GLN A 40 2.91 -0.23 -16.28
C GLN A 40 4.32 0.33 -16.44
N ASP A 41 4.58 0.99 -17.56
CA ASP A 41 5.88 1.61 -17.81
C ASP A 41 6.20 2.68 -16.78
N GLY A 42 7.42 2.65 -16.25
CA GLY A 42 7.87 3.64 -15.28
C GLY A 42 7.34 3.46 -13.87
N ILE A 43 6.67 2.34 -13.58
CA ILE A 43 6.19 2.03 -12.24
C ILE A 43 6.93 0.80 -11.73
N ASN A 44 7.58 0.96 -10.58
CA ASN A 44 8.34 -0.10 -9.92
C ASN A 44 7.65 -0.44 -8.61
N VAL A 45 7.19 -1.68 -8.46
CA VAL A 45 6.52 -2.11 -7.24
C VAL A 45 7.36 -3.17 -6.55
N ILE A 46 7.62 -2.98 -5.25
CA ILE A 46 8.22 -4.02 -4.41
C ILE A 46 7.13 -4.64 -3.54
N LYS A 47 7.31 -5.92 -3.25
CA LYS A 47 6.40 -6.72 -2.42
C LYS A 47 7.06 -6.98 -1.09
N ILE A 48 6.37 -6.64 0.00
CA ILE A 48 6.88 -6.81 1.36
C ILE A 48 5.88 -7.62 2.18
N ASP A 49 6.36 -8.59 2.93
CA ASP A 49 5.53 -9.39 3.83
C ASP A 49 6.38 -9.93 4.98
N ILE A 50 5.78 -10.09 6.15
CA ILE A 50 6.46 -10.70 7.29
C ILE A 50 6.65 -12.21 7.06
N ASN A 51 5.78 -12.81 6.26
CA ASN A 51 5.84 -14.23 5.87
C ASN A 51 5.81 -14.34 4.35
N PRO A 52 6.95 -14.15 3.66
CA PRO A 52 6.97 -14.17 2.20
C PRO A 52 6.47 -15.50 1.63
N ALA A 53 5.57 -15.42 0.64
CA ALA A 53 5.07 -16.59 -0.07
C ALA A 53 6.02 -17.04 -1.18
N ASP A 54 6.87 -16.13 -1.65
CA ASP A 54 7.81 -16.33 -2.76
C ASP A 54 9.17 -15.74 -2.45
N GLU A 55 10.18 -16.12 -3.24
CA GLU A 55 11.54 -15.59 -3.12
C GLU A 55 11.65 -14.11 -3.48
N ASP A 56 10.78 -13.61 -4.34
CA ASP A 56 10.81 -12.22 -4.77
C ASP A 56 10.03 -11.28 -3.84
N VAL A 57 9.46 -11.80 -2.76
CA VAL A 57 8.85 -10.99 -1.72
C VAL A 57 9.89 -10.68 -0.65
N ILE A 58 10.05 -9.40 -0.32
CA ILE A 58 11.02 -8.97 0.69
C ILE A 58 10.42 -9.21 2.07
N LYS A 59 11.15 -9.90 2.93
CA LYS A 59 10.73 -10.12 4.31
C LYS A 59 11.05 -8.90 5.15
N ASP A 60 10.03 -8.31 5.77
CA ASP A 60 10.21 -7.23 6.73
C ASP A 60 9.04 -7.19 7.70
N ASP A 61 9.31 -6.72 8.93
CA ASP A 61 8.31 -6.57 9.97
C ASP A 61 7.95 -5.10 10.11
N ILE A 62 6.72 -4.75 9.79
CA ILE A 62 6.25 -3.37 9.80
C ILE A 62 6.25 -2.75 11.20
N THR A 63 6.26 -3.57 12.25
CA THR A 63 6.34 -3.06 13.63
C THR A 63 7.77 -2.68 14.02
N ASN A 64 8.75 -3.11 13.23
CA ASN A 64 10.16 -2.75 13.38
C ASN A 64 10.78 -2.69 11.98
N PRO A 65 10.42 -1.69 11.18
CA PRO A 65 10.76 -1.67 9.77
C PRO A 65 12.25 -1.43 9.53
N THR A 66 12.75 -2.07 8.47
CA THR A 66 14.10 -1.78 7.94
C THR A 66 14.01 -0.48 7.15
N GLU A 67 14.42 0.61 7.74
CA GLU A 67 14.18 1.96 7.21
C GLU A 67 14.62 2.13 5.76
N SER A 68 15.75 1.55 5.37
CA SER A 68 16.28 1.68 4.01
C SER A 68 15.34 1.16 2.93
N LEU A 69 14.43 0.24 3.26
CA LEU A 69 13.47 -0.28 2.30
C LEU A 69 12.45 0.78 1.88
N TYR A 70 12.20 1.76 2.74
CA TYR A 70 11.08 2.70 2.57
C TYR A 70 11.52 4.10 2.15
N GLU A 71 12.81 4.39 2.15
CA GLU A 71 13.34 5.74 1.94
C GLU A 71 12.99 6.37 0.60
N ASN A 72 12.95 5.57 -0.46
CA ASN A 72 12.75 6.07 -1.82
C ASN A 72 11.38 5.72 -2.41
N LEU A 73 10.40 5.50 -1.53
CA LEU A 73 9.05 5.15 -1.99
C LEU A 73 8.19 6.39 -2.14
N ASP A 74 7.38 6.40 -3.19
CA ASP A 74 6.41 7.46 -3.46
C ASP A 74 5.03 7.11 -2.94
N ILE A 75 4.68 5.82 -2.97
CA ILE A 75 3.37 5.30 -2.54
C ILE A 75 3.59 3.99 -1.79
N ILE A 76 2.90 3.85 -0.67
CA ILE A 76 2.87 2.60 0.10
C ILE A 76 1.40 2.23 0.28
N TYR A 77 1.02 1.02 -0.12
CA TYR A 77 -0.35 0.58 0.08
C TYR A 77 -0.40 -0.82 0.70
N SER A 78 -1.51 -1.10 1.36
CA SER A 78 -1.76 -2.41 1.96
C SER A 78 -3.22 -2.78 1.75
N ILE A 79 -3.44 -4.02 1.34
CA ILE A 79 -4.76 -4.56 1.05
C ILE A 79 -5.16 -5.51 2.17
N ARG A 80 -6.26 -5.22 2.84
CA ARG A 80 -6.81 -6.01 3.95
C ARG A 80 -5.79 -6.29 5.06
N PRO A 81 -5.03 -5.27 5.51
CA PRO A 81 -4.10 -5.51 6.61
C PRO A 81 -4.87 -5.78 7.90
N PRO A 82 -4.29 -6.60 8.81
CA PRO A 82 -4.87 -6.74 10.15
C PRO A 82 -4.95 -5.38 10.84
N SER A 83 -6.03 -5.16 11.61
CA SER A 83 -6.25 -3.84 12.22
C SER A 83 -5.12 -3.42 13.17
N GLU A 84 -4.46 -4.37 13.82
CA GLU A 84 -3.37 -4.09 14.74
C GLU A 84 -2.15 -3.48 14.06
N ILE A 85 -1.99 -3.62 12.74
CA ILE A 85 -0.86 -3.00 12.05
C ILE A 85 -1.18 -1.64 11.41
N HIS A 86 -2.44 -1.20 11.42
CA HIS A 86 -2.80 0.11 10.84
C HIS A 86 -1.94 1.25 11.38
N PRO A 87 -1.69 1.39 12.70
CA PRO A 87 -0.85 2.47 13.20
C PRO A 87 0.58 2.42 12.67
N TYR A 88 1.11 1.21 12.47
CA TYR A 88 2.47 1.04 11.96
C TYR A 88 2.57 1.43 10.48
N LEU A 89 1.54 1.14 9.69
CA LEU A 89 1.48 1.59 8.30
C LEU A 89 1.49 3.12 8.23
N ILE A 90 0.70 3.77 9.07
CA ILE A 90 0.63 5.23 9.13
C ILE A 90 1.98 5.83 9.50
N ARG A 91 2.73 5.19 10.41
CA ARG A 91 4.05 5.67 10.84
C ARG A 91 5.10 5.63 9.73
N LEU A 92 4.89 4.84 8.69
CA LEU A 92 5.83 4.84 7.56
C LEU A 92 5.93 6.21 6.89
N LYS A 93 4.92 7.05 7.06
CA LYS A 93 4.93 8.43 6.58
C LYS A 93 6.11 9.22 7.14
N ASP A 94 6.54 8.91 8.35
CA ASP A 94 7.64 9.60 9.01
C ASP A 94 8.99 9.29 8.36
N LEU A 95 9.10 8.19 7.63
CA LEU A 95 10.35 7.78 7.00
C LEU A 95 10.63 8.50 5.68
N ASN A 96 9.59 8.84 4.91
CA ASN A 96 9.84 9.34 3.56
C ASN A 96 8.74 10.22 2.96
N ASN A 97 7.71 10.56 3.70
CA ASN A 97 6.59 11.35 3.21
C ASN A 97 5.83 10.73 2.01
N ALA A 98 5.91 9.40 1.85
CA ALA A 98 5.14 8.71 0.83
C ALA A 98 3.63 8.82 1.08
N LYS A 99 2.82 8.67 0.04
CA LYS A 99 1.39 8.51 0.23
C LYS A 99 1.11 7.13 0.82
N ILE A 100 0.30 7.08 1.87
CA ILE A 100 -0.08 5.82 2.53
C ILE A 100 -1.52 5.53 2.20
N ILE A 101 -1.79 4.32 1.68
CA ILE A 101 -3.14 3.92 1.28
C ILE A 101 -3.46 2.58 1.92
N ILE A 102 -4.59 2.52 2.64
CA ILE A 102 -5.04 1.28 3.28
C ILE A 102 -6.42 0.91 2.72
N LYS A 103 -6.52 -0.29 2.16
CA LYS A 103 -7.78 -0.86 1.70
C LYS A 103 -8.22 -1.90 2.74
N PRO A 104 -9.10 -1.54 3.69
CA PRO A 104 -9.49 -2.48 4.74
C PRO A 104 -10.38 -3.61 4.20
N LEU A 105 -10.52 -4.66 5.00
CA LEU A 105 -11.31 -5.83 4.63
C LEU A 105 -12.80 -5.50 4.45
N PHE A 106 -13.34 -4.72 5.39
CA PHE A 106 -14.72 -4.27 5.36
C PHE A 106 -14.77 -2.77 5.67
N ASN A 107 -15.92 -2.27 6.11
CA ASN A 107 -16.10 -0.87 6.48
C ASN A 107 -15.52 -0.56 7.87
N GLU A 108 -14.30 -1.04 8.14
CA GLU A 108 -13.64 -0.76 9.42
C GLU A 108 -12.95 0.60 9.38
N ASP A 109 -12.91 1.25 10.54
CA ASP A 109 -12.22 2.54 10.68
C ASP A 109 -10.72 2.27 10.93
N VAL A 110 -9.86 2.82 10.09
CA VAL A 110 -8.40 2.68 10.22
C VAL A 110 -7.80 3.79 11.08
N ASN A 111 -8.59 4.73 11.57
CA ASN A 111 -8.11 5.88 12.32
C ASN A 111 -7.91 5.52 13.80
N THR A 112 -6.72 5.08 14.15
CA THR A 112 -6.39 4.54 15.48
C THR A 112 -5.49 5.44 16.31
N GLY A 113 -5.25 6.67 15.89
CA GLY A 113 -4.34 7.56 16.60
C GLY A 113 -4.63 9.01 16.28
N PRO A 114 -3.70 9.92 16.63
CA PRO A 114 -3.89 11.34 16.38
C PRO A 114 -3.83 11.70 14.89
N ILE A 115 -3.16 10.89 14.09
CA ILE A 115 -3.08 11.11 12.64
C ILE A 115 -4.26 10.42 11.99
N LYS A 116 -5.07 11.18 11.27
CA LYS A 116 -6.30 10.67 10.63
C LYS A 116 -6.11 10.54 9.12
N MET A 117 -6.47 9.38 8.59
CA MET A 117 -6.55 9.15 7.15
C MET A 117 -7.92 9.56 6.64
N LYS A 118 -7.99 9.96 5.39
CA LYS A 118 -9.25 10.32 4.73
C LYS A 118 -9.84 9.14 4.01
N LEU A 119 -11.14 8.92 4.19
CA LEU A 119 -11.89 7.94 3.41
C LEU A 119 -12.04 8.46 1.99
N LYS A 120 -11.71 7.62 1.02
CA LYS A 120 -11.82 7.93 -0.40
C LYS A 120 -12.66 6.88 -1.09
N ASN A 121 -13.59 7.32 -1.90
CA ASN A 121 -14.38 6.45 -2.76
C ASN A 121 -13.99 6.74 -4.21
N TYR A 122 -13.61 5.70 -4.94
CA TYR A 122 -13.28 5.81 -6.35
C TYR A 122 -13.92 4.65 -7.08
N LYS A 123 -14.90 4.96 -7.92
CA LYS A 123 -15.72 3.95 -8.60
C LYS A 123 -16.29 2.98 -7.55
N LYS A 124 -16.00 1.67 -7.65
CA LYS A 124 -16.51 0.67 -6.70
C LYS A 124 -15.56 0.39 -5.53
N ALA A 125 -14.47 1.14 -5.42
CA ALA A 125 -13.50 0.95 -4.35
C ALA A 125 -13.65 2.01 -3.27
N SER A 126 -13.51 1.59 -2.01
CA SER A 126 -13.44 2.48 -0.84
C SER A 126 -12.18 2.14 -0.06
N PHE A 127 -11.42 3.15 0.30
CA PHE A 127 -10.14 2.97 0.99
C PHE A 127 -9.76 4.26 1.71
N TYR A 128 -8.69 4.20 2.50
CA TYR A 128 -8.19 5.36 3.23
C TYR A 128 -6.87 5.82 2.66
N ILE A 129 -6.65 7.13 2.65
CA ILE A 129 -5.43 7.73 2.12
C ILE A 129 -4.91 8.82 3.06
N LEU A 130 -3.59 8.87 3.15
CA LEU A 130 -2.87 9.90 3.92
C LEU A 130 -1.80 10.56 3.06
#